data_b0c1ac473b7edfac783b607d530904c5
#
_entry.id   b0c1ac473b7edfac783b607d530904c5
#
_cell.length_a   1.000
_cell.length_b   1.000
_cell.length_c   1.000
_cell.angle_alpha   90.00
_cell.angle_beta   90.00
_cell.angle_gamma   90.00
#
_symmetry.space_group_name_H-M   'P 1'
#
loop_
_entity.id
_entity.type
_entity.pdbx_description
1 polymer ?
#
loop_
_entity_poly.entity_id
_entity_poly.type
_entity_poly.pdbx_seq_one_letter_code
_entity_poly.pdbx_strand_id
1 'polypeptide(L)'
;MTAAGPEASGAPAPEAGGRAPGDGAVERILAERAALLARPLPEPDHRRLDELAVLSAGGERYAVPLAALERVLPVEAVTPLPGLRPPWAGLVALRGELLPALDVPSYLGRPAGTAGAAGAGAYCVVVAQGGLRVALLSEEPVTLMAPPEHGLSGPLDPAAGGAVVGVTGDLVTVLDVVTILADPALVVDD
;
A
#
# COMPACT_ATOMS: atom_id res chain seq x y z
N MET A 1 54.12 56.99 54.65
CA MET A 1 53.22 58.01 54.11
C MET A 1 52.31 57.35 53.09
N THR A 2 51.15 56.96 53.56
CA THR A 2 49.86 57.35 53.04
C THR A 2 49.64 56.95 51.56
N ALA A 3 48.70 56.10 51.15
CA ALA A 3 47.25 56.16 51.21
C ALA A 3 46.60 54.86 50.74
N ALA A 4 45.66 54.45 51.42
CA ALA A 4 44.31 54.02 51.14
C ALA A 4 43.95 53.64 49.72
N GLY A 5 43.51 52.35 49.58
CA GLY A 5 42.75 51.91 48.48
C GLY A 5 41.25 52.14 48.65
N PRO A 6 40.43 51.90 47.68
CA PRO A 6 39.07 51.42 47.99
C PRO A 6 38.69 50.10 47.33
N GLU A 7 37.79 49.52 48.03
CA GLU A 7 37.04 48.33 47.72
C GLU A 7 36.44 48.29 46.30
N ALA A 8 36.46 47.10 45.64
CA ALA A 8 35.67 46.81 44.45
C ALA A 8 34.69 45.69 44.78
N SER A 9 33.45 46.11 44.71
CA SER A 9 32.21 45.40 44.79
C SER A 9 32.20 44.13 43.92
N GLY A 10 31.90 43.00 44.55
CA GLY A 10 31.57 41.75 43.85
C GLY A 10 30.22 41.82 43.15
N ALA A 11 30.25 41.62 41.89
CA ALA A 11 29.04 41.32 41.10
C ALA A 11 28.81 39.81 41.07
N PRO A 12 27.58 39.33 41.32
CA PRO A 12 27.28 37.90 41.20
C PRO A 12 27.22 37.51 39.71
N ALA A 13 27.84 36.38 39.40
CA ALA A 13 27.75 35.73 38.11
C ALA A 13 26.30 35.27 37.82
N PRO A 14 25.79 35.39 36.57
CA PRO A 14 24.50 34.85 36.23
C PRO A 14 24.59 33.33 36.09
N GLU A 15 23.81 32.64 36.91
CA GLU A 15 23.52 31.23 36.74
C GLU A 15 22.69 31.04 35.47
N ALA A 16 23.34 30.66 34.36
CA ALA A 16 22.68 30.25 33.11
C ALA A 16 22.42 28.76 33.17
N GLY A 17 21.43 28.34 33.93
CA GLY A 17 20.78 27.04 33.85
C GLY A 17 19.62 27.06 32.83
N GLY A 18 19.89 27.45 31.62
CA GLY A 18 18.92 27.37 30.51
C GLY A 18 18.95 25.98 29.87
N ARG A 19 18.17 25.06 30.45
CA ARG A 19 17.88 23.80 29.76
C ARG A 19 17.10 24.11 28.47
N ALA A 20 17.74 23.83 27.32
CA ALA A 20 17.15 24.07 26.02
C ALA A 20 15.83 23.28 25.88
N PRO A 21 14.73 23.88 25.38
CA PRO A 21 13.43 23.21 25.23
C PRO A 21 13.37 22.11 24.15
N GLY A 22 14.52 21.68 23.62
CA GLY A 22 14.63 20.70 22.56
C GLY A 22 14.84 19.25 23.00
N ASP A 23 15.48 19.02 24.17
CA ASP A 23 15.90 17.65 24.52
C ASP A 23 14.74 16.70 24.80
N GLY A 24 13.68 17.14 25.43
CA GLY A 24 12.52 16.30 25.72
C GLY A 24 11.64 16.01 24.50
N ALA A 25 11.73 16.80 23.44
CA ALA A 25 11.03 16.52 22.20
C ALA A 25 11.79 15.48 21.35
N VAL A 26 13.11 15.60 21.32
CA VAL A 26 13.98 14.64 20.64
C VAL A 26 13.92 13.27 21.32
N GLU A 27 13.97 13.22 22.66
CA GLU A 27 13.80 11.97 23.40
C GLU A 27 12.44 11.29 23.16
N ARG A 28 11.35 12.07 23.08
CA ARG A 28 10.03 11.50 22.78
C ARG A 28 9.97 10.92 21.35
N ILE A 29 10.50 11.63 20.35
CA ILE A 29 10.56 11.15 18.98
C ILE A 29 11.42 9.90 18.86
N LEU A 30 12.54 9.85 19.57
CA LEU A 30 13.41 8.68 19.59
C LEU A 30 12.74 7.50 20.31
N ALA A 31 12.02 7.75 21.40
CA ALA A 31 11.27 6.73 22.13
C ALA A 31 10.09 6.19 21.29
N GLU A 32 9.37 7.05 20.58
CA GLU A 32 8.31 6.63 19.66
C GLU A 32 8.86 5.80 18.49
N ARG A 33 9.98 6.22 17.90
CA ARG A 33 10.65 5.45 16.85
C ARG A 33 11.20 4.13 17.36
N ALA A 34 11.79 4.12 18.55
CA ALA A 34 12.25 2.88 19.19
C ALA A 34 11.08 1.94 19.50
N ALA A 35 9.94 2.45 19.94
CA ALA A 35 8.74 1.65 20.17
C ALA A 35 8.14 1.10 18.89
N LEU A 36 8.19 1.87 17.78
CA LEU A 36 7.78 1.38 16.46
C LEU A 36 8.73 0.29 15.93
N LEU A 37 10.03 0.44 16.13
CA LEU A 37 11.05 -0.54 15.74
C LEU A 37 11.07 -1.77 16.64
N ALA A 38 10.66 -1.64 17.91
CA ALA A 38 10.53 -2.74 18.86
C ALA A 38 9.21 -3.49 18.75
N ARG A 39 8.30 -3.06 17.86
CA ARG A 39 7.09 -3.82 17.57
C ARG A 39 7.52 -5.16 16.99
N PRO A 40 7.12 -6.30 17.59
CA PRO A 40 7.36 -7.59 16.97
C PRO A 40 6.80 -7.53 15.54
N LEU A 41 7.62 -7.91 14.56
CA LEU A 41 7.11 -8.13 13.21
C LEU A 41 5.93 -9.11 13.36
N PRO A 42 4.78 -8.83 12.72
CA PRO A 42 3.70 -9.79 12.73
C PRO A 42 4.28 -11.14 12.29
N GLU A 43 3.98 -12.19 13.03
CA GLU A 43 4.43 -13.52 12.65
C GLU A 43 3.97 -13.77 11.21
N PRO A 44 4.85 -14.30 10.35
CA PRO A 44 4.47 -14.58 8.98
C PRO A 44 3.22 -15.47 9.00
N ASP A 45 2.15 -15.00 8.37
CA ASP A 45 0.91 -15.75 8.26
C ASP A 45 1.22 -16.99 7.42
N HIS A 46 1.40 -18.13 8.08
CA HIS A 46 1.64 -19.41 7.45
C HIS A 46 0.38 -20.00 6.78
N ARG A 47 -0.58 -19.15 6.39
CA ARG A 47 -1.61 -19.61 5.46
C ARG A 47 -0.88 -20.26 4.31
N ARG A 48 -1.18 -21.53 4.04
CA ARG A 48 -0.73 -22.18 2.82
C ARG A 48 -1.29 -21.36 1.67
N LEU A 49 -0.43 -20.53 1.10
CA LEU A 49 -0.77 -19.84 -0.12
C LEU A 49 -0.76 -20.88 -1.22
N ASP A 50 -1.86 -20.98 -1.91
CA ASP A 50 -1.93 -21.71 -3.18
C ASP A 50 -1.11 -20.97 -4.26
N GLU A 51 -1.07 -21.49 -5.46
CA GLU A 51 -0.48 -20.80 -6.61
C GLU A 51 -1.07 -19.40 -6.75
N LEU A 52 -0.23 -18.46 -7.15
CA LEU A 52 -0.56 -17.05 -7.29
C LEU A 52 -0.54 -16.65 -8.77
N ALA A 53 -1.51 -15.86 -9.18
CA ALA A 53 -1.50 -15.17 -10.46
C ALA A 53 -0.93 -13.75 -10.25
N VAL A 54 0.19 -13.45 -10.94
CA VAL A 54 0.91 -12.18 -10.82
C VAL A 54 0.54 -11.27 -11.98
N LEU A 55 0.14 -10.06 -11.63
CA LEU A 55 -0.17 -8.96 -12.55
C LEU A 55 0.75 -7.79 -12.31
N SER A 56 0.99 -6.97 -13.34
CA SER A 56 1.85 -5.78 -13.29
C SER A 56 1.00 -4.53 -13.48
N ALA A 57 1.11 -3.56 -12.59
CA ALA A 57 0.42 -2.28 -12.71
C ALA A 57 1.20 -1.16 -12.01
N GLY A 58 1.34 0.00 -12.66
CA GLY A 58 2.06 1.15 -12.12
C GLY A 58 3.54 0.89 -11.82
N GLY A 59 4.17 -0.03 -12.56
CA GLY A 59 5.56 -0.44 -12.36
C GLY A 59 5.78 -1.37 -11.16
N GLU A 60 4.71 -1.84 -10.52
CA GLU A 60 4.76 -2.78 -9.40
C GLU A 60 4.10 -4.10 -9.75
N ARG A 61 4.42 -5.15 -8.99
CA ARG A 61 3.83 -6.47 -9.16
C ARG A 61 2.90 -6.81 -8.01
N TYR A 62 1.72 -7.27 -8.39
CA TYR A 62 0.68 -7.69 -7.46
C TYR A 62 0.32 -9.15 -7.73
N ALA A 63 -0.14 -9.86 -6.74
CA ALA A 63 -0.58 -11.24 -6.91
C ALA A 63 -1.93 -11.47 -6.25
N VAL A 64 -2.72 -12.31 -6.89
CA VAL A 64 -3.98 -12.80 -6.34
C VAL A 64 -3.94 -14.33 -6.23
N PRO A 65 -4.57 -14.94 -5.22
CA PRO A 65 -4.69 -16.38 -5.14
C PRO A 65 -5.35 -16.95 -6.40
N LEU A 66 -4.79 -18.00 -6.98
CA LEU A 66 -5.35 -18.63 -8.18
C LEU A 66 -6.78 -19.14 -7.94
N ALA A 67 -7.12 -19.49 -6.71
CA ALA A 67 -8.48 -19.89 -6.32
C ALA A 67 -9.53 -18.77 -6.48
N ALA A 68 -9.11 -17.49 -6.42
CA ALA A 68 -10.01 -16.35 -6.63
C ALA A 68 -10.05 -15.89 -8.10
N LEU A 69 -9.15 -16.41 -8.93
CA LEU A 69 -9.07 -16.06 -10.34
C LEU A 69 -10.10 -16.86 -11.15
N GLU A 70 -10.95 -16.16 -11.86
CA GLU A 70 -11.91 -16.77 -12.79
C GLU A 70 -11.30 -16.92 -14.19
N ARG A 71 -10.70 -15.86 -14.71
CA ARG A 71 -10.09 -15.83 -16.04
C ARG A 71 -9.07 -14.70 -16.21
N VAL A 72 -8.20 -14.87 -17.19
CA VAL A 72 -7.30 -13.83 -17.68
C VAL A 72 -7.58 -13.61 -19.15
N LEU A 73 -7.76 -12.36 -19.56
CA LEU A 73 -8.09 -12.01 -20.95
C LEU A 73 -7.33 -10.74 -21.36
N PRO A 74 -6.92 -10.64 -22.62
CA PRO A 74 -6.47 -9.37 -23.17
C PRO A 74 -7.63 -8.37 -23.17
N VAL A 75 -7.33 -7.11 -22.92
CA VAL A 75 -8.27 -6.00 -22.93
C VAL A 75 -8.05 -5.17 -24.18
N GLU A 76 -9.08 -5.00 -24.99
CA GLU A 76 -9.01 -4.12 -26.17
C GLU A 76 -9.13 -2.66 -25.78
N ALA A 77 -10.04 -2.36 -24.84
CA ALA A 77 -10.24 -1.02 -24.32
C ALA A 77 -10.89 -1.04 -22.93
N VAL A 78 -10.56 -0.07 -22.12
CA VAL A 78 -11.29 0.29 -20.90
C VAL A 78 -12.16 1.49 -21.23
N THR A 79 -13.47 1.39 -21.01
CA THR A 79 -14.42 2.48 -21.26
C THR A 79 -14.58 3.30 -19.98
N PRO A 80 -14.06 4.53 -19.90
CA PRO A 80 -14.24 5.37 -18.74
C PRO A 80 -15.70 5.77 -18.62
N LEU A 81 -16.23 5.82 -17.40
CA LEU A 81 -17.56 6.32 -17.11
C LEU A 81 -17.48 7.74 -16.57
N PRO A 82 -18.33 8.67 -17.05
CA PRO A 82 -18.40 10.01 -16.48
C PRO A 82 -18.80 9.95 -15.00
N GLY A 83 -18.08 10.71 -14.17
CA GLY A 83 -18.33 10.75 -12.73
C GLY A 83 -17.70 9.63 -11.91
N LEU A 84 -17.16 8.60 -12.54
CA LEU A 84 -16.48 7.51 -11.86
C LEU A 84 -15.16 8.04 -11.24
N ARG A 85 -14.95 7.68 -9.97
CA ARG A 85 -13.76 8.12 -9.22
C ARG A 85 -12.77 6.98 -9.03
N PRO A 86 -11.48 7.27 -8.87
CA PRO A 86 -10.54 6.26 -8.41
C PRO A 86 -11.08 5.51 -7.19
N PRO A 87 -10.83 4.21 -7.08
CA PRO A 87 -9.88 3.42 -7.90
C PRO A 87 -10.47 2.81 -9.18
N TRP A 88 -11.67 3.14 -9.57
CA TRP A 88 -12.29 2.61 -10.77
C TRP A 88 -11.71 3.24 -12.04
N ALA A 89 -11.22 2.40 -12.95
CA ALA A 89 -10.73 2.84 -14.24
C ALA A 89 -11.84 2.98 -15.30
N GLY A 90 -12.95 2.26 -15.13
CA GLY A 90 -14.06 2.23 -16.08
C GLY A 90 -14.71 0.85 -16.18
N LEU A 91 -15.22 0.52 -17.37
CA LEU A 91 -15.77 -0.79 -17.70
C LEU A 91 -14.93 -1.48 -18.78
N VAL A 92 -14.81 -2.79 -18.65
CA VAL A 92 -14.23 -3.67 -19.66
C VAL A 92 -15.33 -4.56 -20.24
N ALA A 93 -15.44 -4.59 -21.57
CA ALA A 93 -16.34 -5.48 -22.26
C ALA A 93 -15.63 -6.82 -22.54
N LEU A 94 -16.11 -7.90 -21.96
CA LEU A 94 -15.56 -9.24 -22.11
C LEU A 94 -16.62 -10.20 -22.59
N ARG A 95 -16.54 -10.62 -23.86
CA ARG A 95 -17.45 -11.59 -24.46
C ARG A 95 -18.94 -11.26 -24.27
N GLY A 96 -19.29 -9.97 -24.36
CA GLY A 96 -20.67 -9.50 -24.20
C GLY A 96 -21.10 -9.21 -22.75
N GLU A 97 -20.20 -9.38 -21.81
CA GLU A 97 -20.40 -9.00 -20.41
C GLU A 97 -19.62 -7.71 -20.10
N LEU A 98 -20.20 -6.81 -19.33
CA LEU A 98 -19.53 -5.60 -18.84
C LEU A 98 -19.08 -5.82 -17.38
N LEU A 99 -17.79 -5.68 -17.14
CA LEU A 99 -17.22 -5.81 -15.81
C LEU A 99 -16.59 -4.48 -15.37
N PRO A 100 -16.75 -4.09 -14.10
CA PRO A 100 -16.04 -2.95 -13.56
C PRO A 100 -14.54 -3.25 -13.52
N ALA A 101 -13.75 -2.27 -13.97
CA ALA A 101 -12.30 -2.35 -14.02
C ALA A 101 -11.68 -1.56 -12.88
N LEU A 102 -10.89 -2.24 -12.07
CA LEU A 102 -10.19 -1.70 -10.92
C LEU A 102 -8.71 -1.48 -11.25
N ASP A 103 -8.22 -0.30 -10.95
CA ASP A 103 -6.80 0.02 -10.95
C ASP A 103 -6.21 -0.23 -9.56
N VAL A 104 -5.47 -1.32 -9.43
CA VAL A 104 -4.93 -1.79 -8.15
C VAL A 104 -4.02 -0.75 -7.48
N PRO A 105 -3.07 -0.07 -8.18
CA PRO A 105 -2.29 0.99 -7.58
C PRO A 105 -3.16 2.09 -6.96
N SER A 106 -4.14 2.63 -7.69
CA SER A 106 -5.06 3.65 -7.17
C SER A 106 -5.85 3.18 -5.96
N TYR A 107 -6.28 1.92 -5.96
CA TYR A 107 -6.98 1.33 -4.83
C TYR A 107 -6.10 1.32 -3.56
N LEU A 108 -4.82 1.07 -3.72
CA LEU A 108 -3.84 1.09 -2.63
C LEU A 108 -3.29 2.49 -2.33
N GLY A 109 -3.91 3.57 -2.85
CA GLY A 109 -3.49 4.94 -2.60
C GLY A 109 -2.20 5.36 -3.32
N ARG A 110 -1.83 4.65 -4.38
CA ARG A 110 -0.64 4.91 -5.19
C ARG A 110 -1.03 5.60 -6.52
N PRO A 111 -0.07 6.14 -7.26
CA PRO A 111 -0.34 6.68 -8.60
C PRO A 111 -0.97 5.60 -9.49
N ALA A 112 -1.97 6.01 -10.28
CA ALA A 112 -2.68 5.09 -11.18
C ALA A 112 -1.71 4.41 -12.14
N GLY A 113 -1.97 3.14 -12.43
CA GLY A 113 -1.32 2.39 -13.47
C GLY A 113 -1.73 2.89 -14.86
N THR A 114 -0.98 2.50 -15.88
CA THR A 114 -1.22 2.92 -17.26
C THR A 114 -2.22 2.02 -17.99
N ALA A 115 -2.54 0.85 -17.47
CA ALA A 115 -3.44 -0.13 -18.08
C ALA A 115 -4.85 0.42 -18.32
N GLY A 116 -5.34 1.32 -17.46
CA GLY A 116 -6.63 1.99 -17.63
C GLY A 116 -6.65 3.07 -18.72
N ALA A 117 -5.50 3.67 -19.01
CA ALA A 117 -5.34 4.71 -20.02
C ALA A 117 -4.86 4.17 -21.37
N ALA A 118 -4.26 2.98 -21.38
CA ALA A 118 -3.73 2.35 -22.58
C ALA A 118 -4.86 1.63 -23.34
N GLY A 119 -4.97 1.95 -24.61
CA GLY A 119 -5.59 1.05 -25.59
C GLY A 119 -4.78 -0.26 -25.69
N ALA A 120 -5.07 -1.06 -26.69
CA ALA A 120 -4.50 -2.37 -27.01
C ALA A 120 -3.18 -2.77 -26.31
N GLY A 121 -3.17 -3.91 -25.63
CA GLY A 121 -2.00 -4.52 -25.02
C GLY A 121 -2.07 -4.75 -23.51
N ALA A 122 -3.12 -4.23 -22.85
CA ALA A 122 -3.39 -4.52 -21.45
C ALA A 122 -4.09 -5.88 -21.28
N TYR A 123 -4.03 -6.41 -20.08
CA TYR A 123 -4.72 -7.64 -19.67
C TYR A 123 -5.64 -7.31 -18.51
N CYS A 124 -6.66 -8.15 -18.32
CA CYS A 124 -7.43 -8.14 -17.08
C CYS A 124 -7.41 -9.51 -16.41
N VAL A 125 -7.33 -9.47 -15.11
CA VAL A 125 -7.50 -10.61 -14.23
C VAL A 125 -8.89 -10.49 -13.63
N VAL A 126 -9.82 -11.33 -14.09
CA VAL A 126 -11.17 -11.36 -13.52
C VAL A 126 -11.11 -12.17 -12.23
N VAL A 127 -11.40 -11.49 -11.13
CA VAL A 127 -11.53 -12.12 -9.81
C VAL A 127 -13.00 -12.17 -9.42
N ALA A 128 -13.38 -13.25 -8.74
CA ALA A 128 -14.75 -13.48 -8.31
C ALA A 128 -14.80 -13.95 -6.86
N GLN A 129 -15.73 -13.37 -6.09
CA GLN A 129 -16.01 -13.79 -4.71
C GLN A 129 -17.44 -13.44 -4.35
N GLY A 130 -18.17 -14.39 -3.77
CA GLY A 130 -19.52 -14.13 -3.25
C GLY A 130 -20.53 -13.64 -4.29
N GLY A 131 -20.32 -13.93 -5.58
CA GLY A 131 -21.17 -13.43 -6.69
C GLY A 131 -20.74 -12.07 -7.24
N LEU A 132 -19.79 -11.39 -6.63
CA LEU A 132 -19.17 -10.18 -7.15
C LEU A 132 -18.02 -10.53 -8.09
N ARG A 133 -17.86 -9.74 -9.14
CA ARG A 133 -16.82 -9.92 -10.15
C ARG A 133 -16.23 -8.58 -10.55
N VAL A 134 -14.93 -8.51 -10.55
CA VAL A 134 -14.16 -7.30 -10.88
C VAL A 134 -12.99 -7.68 -11.78
N ALA A 135 -12.68 -6.83 -12.74
CA ALA A 135 -11.50 -6.96 -13.60
C ALA A 135 -10.36 -6.11 -13.02
N LEU A 136 -9.31 -6.75 -12.50
CA LEU A 136 -8.08 -6.07 -12.13
C LEU A 136 -7.25 -5.86 -13.40
N LEU A 137 -6.79 -4.63 -13.62
CA LEU A 137 -6.03 -4.29 -14.82
C LEU A 137 -4.55 -4.65 -14.65
N SER A 138 -3.95 -5.17 -15.73
CA SER A 138 -2.52 -5.50 -15.82
C SER A 138 -1.92 -4.91 -17.10
N GLU A 139 -0.75 -4.31 -16.97
CA GLU A 139 0.03 -3.72 -18.08
C GLU A 139 0.76 -4.79 -18.90
N GLU A 140 1.00 -5.95 -18.29
CA GLU A 140 1.77 -7.05 -18.86
C GLU A 140 0.98 -8.36 -18.81
N PRO A 141 1.39 -9.37 -19.57
CA PRO A 141 0.82 -10.72 -19.46
C PRO A 141 0.91 -11.25 -18.03
N VAL A 142 -0.19 -11.84 -17.57
CA VAL A 142 -0.26 -12.45 -16.23
C VAL A 142 0.59 -13.71 -16.20
N THR A 143 1.39 -13.86 -15.15
CA THR A 143 2.21 -15.02 -14.91
C THR A 143 1.76 -15.78 -13.68
N LEU A 144 2.11 -17.07 -13.61
CA LEU A 144 1.86 -17.89 -12.43
C LEU A 144 3.12 -17.94 -11.57
N MET A 145 2.95 -17.89 -10.27
CA MET A 145 4.01 -18.02 -9.28
C MET A 145 3.63 -19.09 -8.27
N ALA A 146 4.59 -19.98 -7.98
CA ALA A 146 4.46 -20.94 -6.89
C ALA A 146 4.33 -20.22 -5.54
N PRO A 147 3.73 -20.85 -4.54
CA PRO A 147 3.68 -20.30 -3.19
C PRO A 147 5.08 -19.95 -2.69
N PRO A 148 5.26 -18.80 -2.03
CA PRO A 148 6.57 -18.41 -1.52
C PRO A 148 7.03 -19.37 -0.42
N GLU A 149 8.22 -19.96 -0.57
CA GLU A 149 8.79 -20.95 0.36
C GLU A 149 8.97 -20.40 1.77
N HIS A 150 9.22 -19.11 1.91
CA HIS A 150 9.51 -18.46 3.19
C HIS A 150 8.32 -17.69 3.77
N GLY A 151 7.12 -17.92 3.23
CA GLY A 151 5.92 -17.18 3.63
C GLY A 151 5.93 -15.73 3.12
N LEU A 152 5.04 -14.92 3.67
CA LEU A 152 4.91 -13.51 3.34
C LEU A 152 5.50 -12.65 4.46
N SER A 153 6.21 -11.61 4.09
CA SER A 153 6.47 -10.49 5.00
C SER A 153 5.17 -9.71 5.20
N GLY A 154 4.98 -9.12 6.38
CA GLY A 154 3.80 -8.28 6.62
C GLY A 154 3.69 -7.13 5.61
N PRO A 155 2.49 -6.54 5.48
CA PRO A 155 2.28 -5.43 4.57
C PRO A 155 3.23 -4.27 4.90
N LEU A 156 3.88 -3.71 3.88
CA LEU A 156 4.80 -2.58 4.03
C LEU A 156 4.06 -1.30 4.41
N ASP A 157 2.78 -1.20 4.06
CA ASP A 157 1.92 -0.06 4.36
C ASP A 157 0.74 -0.50 5.23
N PRO A 158 0.68 -0.06 6.51
CA PRO A 158 -0.46 -0.34 7.37
C PRO A 158 -1.77 0.29 6.88
N ALA A 159 -1.69 1.32 6.02
CA ALA A 159 -2.87 2.01 5.48
C ALA A 159 -3.58 1.21 4.37
N ALA A 160 -2.97 0.12 3.88
CA ALA A 160 -3.60 -0.76 2.89
C ALA A 160 -4.82 -1.55 3.42
N GLY A 161 -5.26 -1.28 4.66
CA GLY A 161 -6.60 -1.63 5.18
C GLY A 161 -6.96 -3.11 5.17
N GLY A 162 -5.97 -4.03 5.23
CA GLY A 162 -6.23 -5.48 5.16
C GLY A 162 -6.37 -6.02 3.73
N ALA A 163 -6.38 -5.17 2.71
CA ALA A 163 -6.41 -5.58 1.30
C ALA A 163 -5.10 -6.23 0.83
N VAL A 164 -4.03 -6.08 1.61
CA VAL A 164 -2.73 -6.71 1.38
C VAL A 164 -2.46 -7.76 2.44
N VAL A 165 -2.31 -9.01 2.01
CA VAL A 165 -1.93 -10.14 2.89
C VAL A 165 -0.47 -10.02 3.32
N GLY A 166 0.39 -9.59 2.39
CA GLY A 166 1.83 -9.44 2.62
C GLY A 166 2.60 -9.29 1.32
N VAL A 167 3.92 -9.33 1.43
CA VAL A 167 4.85 -9.18 0.30
C VAL A 167 5.77 -10.38 0.24
N THR A 168 5.98 -10.93 -0.95
CA THR A 168 6.93 -12.03 -1.17
C THR A 168 8.38 -11.54 -1.15
N GLY A 169 9.34 -12.46 -1.03
CA GLY A 169 10.77 -12.14 -1.14
C GLY A 169 11.16 -11.46 -2.45
N ASP A 170 10.41 -11.71 -3.53
CA ASP A 170 10.61 -11.08 -4.85
C ASP A 170 9.86 -9.75 -5.00
N LEU A 171 9.43 -9.15 -3.91
CA LEU A 171 8.72 -7.87 -3.88
C LEU A 171 7.39 -7.89 -4.67
N VAL A 172 6.67 -8.99 -4.62
CA VAL A 172 5.31 -9.09 -5.15
C VAL A 172 4.31 -8.90 -4.00
N THR A 173 3.42 -7.92 -4.13
CA THR A 173 2.38 -7.62 -3.15
C THR A 173 1.21 -8.58 -3.31
N VAL A 174 0.93 -9.41 -2.32
CA VAL A 174 -0.18 -10.37 -2.34
C VAL A 174 -1.45 -9.71 -1.82
N LEU A 175 -2.49 -9.74 -2.62
CA LEU A 175 -3.78 -9.10 -2.36
C LEU A 175 -4.78 -10.06 -1.70
N ASP A 176 -5.58 -9.54 -0.79
CA ASP A 176 -6.77 -10.22 -0.28
C ASP A 176 -7.99 -9.85 -1.12
N VAL A 177 -8.32 -10.70 -2.08
CA VAL A 177 -9.47 -10.49 -2.98
C VAL A 177 -10.79 -10.41 -2.22
N VAL A 178 -10.93 -11.16 -1.12
CA VAL A 178 -12.15 -11.16 -0.30
C VAL A 178 -12.34 -9.79 0.35
N THR A 179 -11.28 -9.28 0.96
CA THR A 179 -11.29 -7.95 1.59
C THR A 179 -11.52 -6.84 0.57
N ILE A 180 -10.86 -6.92 -0.61
CA ILE A 180 -11.05 -5.93 -1.68
C ILE A 180 -12.51 -5.91 -2.14
N LEU A 181 -13.09 -7.06 -2.47
CA LEU A 181 -14.46 -7.12 -2.99
C LEU A 181 -15.54 -6.81 -1.92
N ALA A 182 -15.19 -6.89 -0.64
CA ALA A 182 -16.05 -6.51 0.47
C ALA A 182 -15.90 -5.05 0.91
N ASP A 183 -14.97 -4.30 0.31
CA ASP A 183 -14.68 -2.92 0.71
C ASP A 183 -15.84 -1.99 0.34
N PRO A 184 -16.52 -1.36 1.34
CA PRO A 184 -17.60 -0.41 1.07
C PRO A 184 -17.14 0.81 0.27
N ALA A 185 -15.84 1.16 0.26
CA ALA A 185 -15.30 2.25 -0.55
C ALA A 185 -15.39 1.97 -2.07
N LEU A 186 -15.59 0.71 -2.47
CA LEU A 186 -15.82 0.31 -3.86
C LEU A 186 -17.30 0.39 -4.27
N VAL A 187 -18.21 0.62 -3.34
CA VAL A 187 -19.63 0.83 -3.64
C VAL A 187 -19.79 2.25 -4.17
N VAL A 188 -20.34 2.35 -5.39
CA VAL A 188 -20.68 3.65 -6.00
C VAL A 188 -22.12 3.95 -5.64
N ASP A 189 -22.32 4.79 -4.63
CA ASP A 189 -23.61 5.35 -4.29
C ASP A 189 -23.82 6.66 -5.06
N ASP A 190 -25.00 6.83 -5.65
CA ASP A 190 -25.44 8.05 -6.34
C ASP A 190 -25.73 9.20 -5.35
#